data_c3064f6c251dda0e432226cee08bfaca
#
_entry.id   c3064f6c251dda0e432226cee08bfaca
#
_cell.length_a   1.000
_cell.length_b   1.000
_cell.length_c   1.000
_cell.angle_alpha   90.00
_cell.angle_beta   90.00
_cell.angle_gamma   90.00
#
_symmetry.space_group_name_H-M   'P 1'
#
loop_
_entity.id
_entity.type
_entity.pdbx_description
1 polymer ?
#
loop_
_entity_poly.entity_id
_entity_poly.type
_entity_poly.pdbx_seq_one_letter_code
_entity_poly.pdbx_strand_id
1 'polypeptide(L)'
;MCSPVPLKPQGKMVLCIDDNEDMLDCEKAFLESFGYGVLTAPSGGKGLELASLYSVDVVIVDYSMPEMSGHEVAIEMRRLRPQAPIIMLSGAGEVPAQALKCVDAFVAKDRLASELLPTLAQLQGC
;
A
#
# COMPACT_ATOMS: atom_id res chain seq x y z
N MET A 1 -32.82 -5.99 3.56
CA MET A 1 -32.42 -5.26 3.46
C MET A 1 -31.26 -5.23 3.46
N CYS A 2 -30.91 -4.72 2.99
CA CYS A 2 -29.69 -4.87 2.94
C CYS A 2 -29.12 -4.54 4.14
N SER A 3 -28.20 -5.17 4.50
CA SER A 3 -27.49 -4.83 5.59
C SER A 3 -27.05 -3.46 5.43
N PRO A 4 -26.81 -2.83 6.48
CA PRO A 4 -26.26 -1.54 6.41
C PRO A 4 -25.06 -1.61 5.55
N VAL A 5 -24.92 -0.64 4.80
CA VAL A 5 -23.79 -0.56 3.95
C VAL A 5 -22.57 -0.76 4.76
N PRO A 6 -21.81 -1.73 4.43
CA PRO A 6 -20.58 -1.88 5.15
C PRO A 6 -19.76 -0.65 4.96
N LEU A 7 -19.27 -0.14 6.02
CA LEU A 7 -18.34 0.94 5.94
C LEU A 7 -17.08 0.51 5.26
N LYS A 8 -16.79 -0.77 5.29
CA LYS A 8 -15.62 -1.29 4.63
C LYS A 8 -15.92 -1.56 3.18
N PRO A 9 -15.05 -1.15 2.28
CA PRO A 9 -15.23 -1.50 0.88
C PRO A 9 -14.99 -2.97 0.70
N GLN A 10 -15.99 -3.75 1.00
CA GLN A 10 -16.01 -5.18 0.76
C GLN A 10 -14.92 -5.95 1.50
N GLY A 11 -14.51 -5.46 2.64
CA GLY A 11 -13.50 -6.16 3.40
C GLY A 11 -12.11 -6.10 2.80
N LYS A 12 -11.84 -5.11 1.97
CA LYS A 12 -10.52 -4.98 1.37
C LYS A 12 -9.45 -4.73 2.41
N MET A 13 -8.34 -5.42 2.25
CA MET A 13 -7.23 -5.33 3.17
C MET A 13 -6.03 -4.67 2.48
N VAL A 14 -5.51 -3.63 3.10
CA VAL A 14 -4.37 -2.89 2.59
C VAL A 14 -3.16 -3.19 3.46
N LEU A 15 -2.03 -3.49 2.83
CA LEU A 15 -0.77 -3.66 3.55
C LEU A 15 0.07 -2.42 3.30
N CYS A 16 0.41 -1.71 4.38
CA CYS A 16 1.24 -0.51 4.29
C CYS A 16 2.63 -0.83 4.82
N ILE A 17 3.65 -0.55 4.02
CA ILE A 17 5.05 -0.83 4.36
C ILE A 17 5.83 0.47 4.33
N ASP A 18 6.38 0.86 5.48
CA ASP A 18 7.13 2.11 5.61
C ASP A 18 7.96 2.00 6.88
N ASP A 19 9.22 2.43 6.83
CA ASP A 19 10.07 2.36 8.02
C ASP A 19 9.77 3.49 9.01
N ASN A 20 8.96 4.45 8.62
CA ASN A 20 8.56 5.54 9.50
C ASN A 20 7.24 5.16 10.15
N GLU A 21 7.27 4.88 11.45
CA GLU A 21 6.07 4.42 12.14
C GLU A 21 4.99 5.47 12.24
N ASP A 22 5.37 6.75 12.30
CA ASP A 22 4.38 7.81 12.29
C ASP A 22 3.61 7.83 10.99
N MET A 23 4.30 7.60 9.88
CA MET A 23 3.62 7.50 8.59
C MET A 23 2.68 6.31 8.55
N LEU A 24 3.12 5.18 9.10
CA LEU A 24 2.25 4.00 9.14
C LEU A 24 1.00 4.27 9.96
N ASP A 25 1.15 4.94 11.09
CA ASP A 25 0.00 5.27 11.93
C ASP A 25 -0.96 6.20 11.19
N CYS A 26 -0.42 7.17 10.46
CA CYS A 26 -1.24 8.09 9.68
C CYS A 26 -1.98 7.37 8.57
N GLU A 27 -1.28 6.53 7.83
CA GLU A 27 -1.91 5.79 6.74
C GLU A 27 -2.99 4.87 7.26
N LYS A 28 -2.71 4.19 8.36
CA LYS A 28 -3.67 3.28 8.96
C LYS A 28 -4.94 4.01 9.39
N ALA A 29 -4.77 5.09 10.14
CA ALA A 29 -5.92 5.85 10.60
C ALA A 29 -6.74 6.40 9.43
N PHE A 30 -6.03 6.92 8.43
CA PHE A 30 -6.68 7.49 7.27
C PHE A 30 -7.51 6.43 6.52
N LEU A 31 -6.88 5.31 6.22
CA LEU A 31 -7.55 4.27 5.44
C LEU A 31 -8.67 3.61 6.24
N GLU A 32 -8.47 3.38 7.53
CA GLU A 32 -9.52 2.78 8.34
C GLU A 32 -10.73 3.69 8.45
N SER A 33 -10.53 5.00 8.41
CA SER A 33 -11.65 5.92 8.47
C SER A 33 -12.55 5.81 7.25
N PHE A 34 -12.03 5.22 6.16
CA PHE A 34 -12.83 5.00 4.96
C PHE A 34 -13.22 3.52 4.81
N GLY A 35 -13.02 2.72 5.84
CA GLY A 35 -13.55 1.37 5.84
C GLY A 35 -12.59 0.28 5.41
N TYR A 36 -11.33 0.61 5.14
CA TYR A 36 -10.35 -0.40 4.78
C TYR A 36 -9.82 -1.10 6.02
N GLY A 37 -9.49 -2.38 5.89
CA GLY A 37 -8.67 -3.04 6.88
C GLY A 37 -7.22 -2.74 6.56
N VAL A 38 -6.38 -2.58 7.57
CA VAL A 38 -5.00 -2.20 7.34
C VAL A 38 -4.05 -3.04 8.16
N LEU A 39 -3.03 -3.58 7.49
CA LEU A 39 -1.89 -4.18 8.14
C LEU A 39 -0.71 -3.26 7.91
N THR A 40 0.13 -3.10 8.91
CA THR A 40 1.30 -2.25 8.77
C THR A 40 2.56 -3.06 9.00
N ALA A 41 3.62 -2.69 8.29
CA ALA A 41 4.91 -3.34 8.40
C ALA A 41 6.01 -2.28 8.38
N PRO A 42 6.91 -2.29 9.36
CA PRO A 42 7.97 -1.28 9.44
C PRO A 42 9.18 -1.59 8.55
N SER A 43 9.13 -2.66 7.79
CA SER A 43 10.24 -3.02 6.91
C SER A 43 9.72 -3.86 5.77
N GLY A 44 10.52 -3.93 4.70
CA GLY A 44 10.15 -4.77 3.57
C GLY A 44 10.03 -6.24 3.95
N GLY A 45 10.96 -6.72 4.76
CA GLY A 45 10.91 -8.12 5.19
C GLY A 45 9.65 -8.44 5.95
N LYS A 46 9.26 -7.56 6.87
CA LYS A 46 8.03 -7.78 7.62
C LYS A 46 6.81 -7.70 6.71
N GLY A 47 6.84 -6.80 5.74
CA GLY A 47 5.75 -6.69 4.79
C GLY A 47 5.58 -7.95 3.97
N LEU A 48 6.68 -8.52 3.50
CA LEU A 48 6.62 -9.76 2.74
C LEU A 48 6.11 -10.91 3.62
N GLU A 49 6.54 -10.94 4.86
CA GLU A 49 6.07 -11.95 5.80
C GLU A 49 4.55 -11.85 5.98
N LEU A 50 4.04 -10.65 6.20
CA LEU A 50 2.61 -10.46 6.39
C LEU A 50 1.83 -10.84 5.14
N ALA A 51 2.37 -10.52 3.97
CA ALA A 51 1.69 -10.86 2.72
C ALA A 51 1.66 -12.37 2.50
N SER A 52 2.62 -13.10 3.06
CA SER A 52 2.60 -14.56 2.93
C SER A 52 1.61 -15.20 3.89
N LEU A 53 1.29 -14.51 4.99
CA LEU A 53 0.41 -15.06 6.02
C LEU A 53 -1.05 -14.64 5.85
N TYR A 54 -1.28 -13.48 5.27
CA TYR A 54 -2.62 -12.92 5.18
C TYR A 54 -2.98 -12.57 3.75
N SER A 55 -4.25 -12.63 3.44
CA SER A 55 -4.73 -12.19 2.13
C SER A 55 -4.70 -10.68 2.09
N VAL A 56 -3.96 -10.15 1.15
CA VAL A 56 -3.79 -8.72 0.98
C VAL A 56 -4.37 -8.33 -0.37
N ASP A 57 -5.20 -7.30 -0.40
CA ASP A 57 -5.84 -6.87 -1.63
C ASP A 57 -5.06 -5.78 -2.35
N VAL A 58 -4.28 -5.00 -1.61
CA VAL A 58 -3.45 -3.96 -2.22
C VAL A 58 -2.29 -3.69 -1.29
N VAL A 59 -1.15 -3.32 -1.87
CA VAL A 59 0.07 -3.03 -1.12
C VAL A 59 0.48 -1.59 -1.37
N ILE A 60 0.79 -0.88 -0.30
CA ILE A 60 1.33 0.48 -0.38
C ILE A 60 2.72 0.43 0.23
N VAL A 61 3.73 0.76 -0.55
CA VAL A 61 5.11 0.62 -0.10
C VAL A 61 5.88 1.92 -0.30
N ASP A 62 6.64 2.31 0.72
CA ASP A 62 7.53 3.45 0.65
C ASP A 62 8.75 3.08 -0.19
N TYR A 63 9.15 3.96 -1.10
CA TYR A 63 10.31 3.68 -1.93
C TYR A 63 11.60 3.68 -1.13
N SER A 64 11.73 4.62 -0.20
CA SER A 64 12.99 4.84 0.49
C SER A 64 12.98 4.18 1.85
N MET A 65 13.61 3.03 1.95
CA MET A 65 13.73 2.29 3.20
C MET A 65 15.15 1.76 3.32
N PRO A 66 15.65 1.62 4.57
CA PRO A 66 17.09 1.36 4.75
C PRO A 66 17.57 0.02 4.25
N GLU A 67 16.91 -1.05 4.52
CA GLU A 67 17.48 -2.35 4.22
C GLU A 67 17.06 -2.89 2.87
N MET A 68 15.86 -2.56 2.48
CA MET A 68 15.28 -3.09 1.28
C MET A 68 14.42 -2.00 0.69
N SER A 69 14.76 -1.53 -0.50
CA SER A 69 14.02 -0.43 -1.10
C SER A 69 12.62 -0.87 -1.49
N GLY A 70 11.73 0.10 -1.69
CA GLY A 70 10.41 -0.21 -2.18
C GLY A 70 10.43 -0.93 -3.50
N HIS A 71 11.43 -0.66 -4.33
CA HIS A 71 11.59 -1.35 -5.61
C HIS A 71 11.80 -2.85 -5.38
N GLU A 72 12.70 -3.19 -4.47
CA GLU A 72 12.98 -4.59 -4.17
C GLU A 72 11.76 -5.28 -3.57
N VAL A 73 11.06 -4.58 -2.69
CA VAL A 73 9.84 -5.13 -2.09
C VAL A 73 8.80 -5.37 -3.18
N ALA A 74 8.65 -4.44 -4.10
CA ALA A 74 7.65 -4.57 -5.17
C ALA A 74 7.92 -5.80 -6.03
N ILE A 75 9.18 -6.05 -6.35
CA ILE A 75 9.53 -7.22 -7.15
C ILE A 75 9.13 -8.50 -6.45
N GLU A 76 9.48 -8.62 -5.16
CA GLU A 76 9.16 -9.83 -4.42
C GLU A 76 7.67 -9.94 -4.15
N MET A 77 7.01 -8.82 -3.90
CA MET A 77 5.58 -8.82 -3.67
C MET A 77 4.81 -9.28 -4.90
N ARG A 78 5.28 -8.89 -6.07
CA ARG A 78 4.63 -9.31 -7.32
C ARG A 78 4.71 -10.82 -7.50
N ARG A 79 5.79 -11.43 -7.04
CA ARG A 79 5.89 -12.87 -7.08
C ARG A 79 4.95 -13.54 -6.10
N LEU A 80 4.87 -12.94 -4.91
CA LEU A 80 4.13 -13.52 -3.80
C LEU A 80 2.63 -13.35 -3.98
N ARG A 81 2.22 -12.16 -4.42
CA ARG A 81 0.82 -11.82 -4.63
C ARG A 81 0.66 -11.16 -5.98
N PRO A 82 0.70 -11.95 -7.08
CA PRO A 82 0.72 -11.36 -8.41
C PRO A 82 -0.50 -10.53 -8.76
N GLN A 83 -1.62 -10.75 -8.06
CA GLN A 83 -2.83 -10.01 -8.37
C GLN A 83 -3.05 -8.80 -7.50
N ALA A 84 -2.24 -8.61 -6.46
CA ALA A 84 -2.40 -7.46 -5.59
C ALA A 84 -1.73 -6.24 -6.22
N PRO A 85 -2.48 -5.18 -6.50
CA PRO A 85 -1.85 -3.97 -7.01
C PRO A 85 -0.90 -3.38 -6.00
N ILE A 86 0.14 -2.73 -6.50
CA ILE A 86 1.16 -2.12 -5.67
C ILE A 86 1.20 -0.64 -5.94
N ILE A 87 1.08 0.16 -4.88
CA ILE A 87 1.19 1.61 -4.93
C ILE A 87 2.50 1.98 -4.26
N MET A 88 3.33 2.76 -4.94
CA MET A 88 4.58 3.22 -4.35
C MET A 88 4.41 4.64 -3.86
N LEU A 89 4.88 4.89 -2.65
CA LEU A 89 4.91 6.23 -2.07
C LEU A 89 6.33 6.75 -2.06
N SER A 90 6.50 8.04 -2.28
CA SER A 90 7.80 8.66 -2.14
C SER A 90 7.64 10.06 -1.61
N GLY A 91 8.46 10.42 -0.64
CA GLY A 91 8.35 11.71 0.02
C GLY A 91 9.15 12.80 -0.63
N ALA A 92 10.17 12.44 -1.35
CA ALA A 92 11.03 13.47 -1.85
C ALA A 92 11.65 13.05 -3.12
N GLY A 93 11.58 13.86 -4.07
CA GLY A 93 12.34 13.67 -5.25
C GLY A 93 11.86 12.54 -6.10
N GLU A 94 12.75 11.97 -6.79
CA GLU A 94 12.43 11.14 -7.90
C GLU A 94 12.56 9.69 -7.60
N VAL A 95 11.63 8.94 -8.12
CA VAL A 95 11.72 7.50 -8.11
C VAL A 95 12.23 7.10 -9.50
N PRO A 96 13.25 6.28 -9.58
CA PRO A 96 13.76 5.87 -10.89
C PRO A 96 12.70 5.22 -11.74
N ALA A 97 12.77 5.44 -13.03
CA ALA A 97 11.79 4.88 -13.95
C ALA A 97 11.69 3.36 -13.82
N GLN A 98 12.81 2.71 -13.54
CA GLN A 98 12.80 1.25 -13.40
C GLN A 98 11.97 0.81 -12.22
N ALA A 99 12.01 1.56 -11.13
CA ALA A 99 11.21 1.23 -9.96
C ALA A 99 9.73 1.42 -10.25
N LEU A 100 9.39 2.45 -11.01
CA LEU A 100 7.99 2.70 -11.34
C LEU A 100 7.41 1.62 -12.23
N LYS A 101 8.23 0.92 -13.00
CA LYS A 101 7.71 -0.15 -13.84
C LYS A 101 7.25 -1.36 -13.05
N CYS A 102 7.68 -1.48 -11.80
CA CYS A 102 7.35 -2.63 -10.98
C CYS A 102 6.09 -2.42 -10.17
N VAL A 103 5.48 -1.25 -10.27
CA VAL A 103 4.30 -0.93 -9.47
C VAL A 103 3.15 -0.50 -10.36
N ASP A 104 1.97 -0.48 -9.80
CA ASP A 104 0.77 -0.13 -10.55
C ASP A 104 0.43 1.34 -10.47
N ALA A 105 0.90 2.01 -9.45
CA ALA A 105 0.67 3.44 -9.30
C ALA A 105 1.71 4.05 -8.37
N PHE A 106 1.83 5.35 -8.46
CA PHE A 106 2.74 6.12 -7.64
C PHE A 106 1.97 7.28 -7.01
N VAL A 107 2.20 7.52 -5.73
CA VAL A 107 1.60 8.66 -5.03
C VAL A 107 2.70 9.36 -4.25
N ALA A 108 2.79 10.67 -4.41
CA ALA A 108 3.72 11.44 -3.61
C ALA A 108 3.18 11.56 -2.19
N LYS A 109 4.07 11.45 -1.20
CA LYS A 109 3.63 11.46 0.18
C LYS A 109 2.92 12.76 0.56
N ASP A 110 3.30 13.88 -0.02
CA ASP A 110 2.65 15.15 0.27
C ASP A 110 1.27 15.25 -0.38
N ARG A 111 0.89 14.28 -1.22
CA ARG A 111 -0.42 14.25 -1.83
C ARG A 111 -1.24 13.04 -1.40
N LEU A 112 -0.81 12.41 -0.32
CA LEU A 112 -1.46 11.20 0.14
C LEU A 112 -2.95 11.43 0.39
N ALA A 113 -3.30 12.51 1.08
CA ALA A 113 -4.69 12.76 1.44
C ALA A 113 -5.58 12.99 0.22
N SER A 114 -5.04 13.55 -0.85
CA SER A 114 -5.86 13.88 -2.02
C SER A 114 -5.82 12.80 -3.09
N GLU A 115 -4.78 11.98 -3.14
CA GLU A 115 -4.62 11.05 -4.26
C GLU A 115 -4.73 9.59 -3.89
N LEU A 116 -4.54 9.24 -2.63
CA LEU A 116 -4.50 7.82 -2.28
C LEU A 116 -5.84 7.12 -2.50
N LEU A 117 -6.93 7.70 -2.04
CA LEU A 117 -8.23 7.05 -2.19
C LEU A 117 -8.66 6.92 -3.65
N PRO A 118 -8.53 7.97 -4.48
CA PRO A 118 -8.85 7.79 -5.89
C PRO A 118 -7.99 6.73 -6.56
N THR A 119 -6.72 6.66 -6.17
CA THR A 119 -5.81 5.66 -6.74
C THR A 119 -6.25 4.25 -6.34
N LEU A 120 -6.61 4.07 -5.06
CA LEU A 120 -7.10 2.77 -4.60
C LEU A 120 -8.35 2.35 -5.35
N ALA A 121 -9.30 3.28 -5.50
CA ALA A 121 -10.53 2.96 -6.18
C ALA A 121 -10.28 2.57 -7.63
N GLN A 122 -9.38 3.27 -8.28
CA GLN A 122 -9.05 3.00 -9.66
C GLN A 122 -8.41 1.62 -9.83
N LEU A 123 -7.49 1.29 -8.94
CA LEU A 123 -6.79 0.01 -9.03
C LEU A 123 -7.68 -1.17 -8.69
N GLN A 124 -8.74 -0.95 -7.93
CA GLN A 124 -9.62 -2.04 -7.54
C GLN A 124 -10.79 -2.19 -8.48
N GLY A 125 -10.80 -1.47 -9.55
CA GLY A 125 -11.77 -1.71 -10.60
C GLY A 125 -13.16 -1.26 -10.27
N CYS A 126 -13.30 -0.30 -9.42
CA CYS A 126 -14.66 0.17 -9.12
C CYS A 126 -14.99 1.39 -9.88
#